data_8d27e18a5dd2a29f0f419e72a269a6ff
#
_entry.id   8d27e18a5dd2a29f0f419e72a269a6ff
#
_cell.length_a   1.000
_cell.length_b   1.000
_cell.length_c   1.000
_cell.angle_alpha   90.00
_cell.angle_beta   90.00
_cell.angle_gamma   90.00
#
_symmetry.space_group_name_H-M   'P 1'
#
loop_
_entity.id
_entity.type
_entity.pdbx_description
1 polymer ?
#
loop_
_entity_poly.entity_id
_entity_poly.type
_entity_poly.pdbx_seq_one_letter_code
_entity_poly.pdbx_strand_id
1 'polypeptide(L)'
;MLYNSNDIQKIIPHRYPFLLVDRIESIEGNKVVGSKCISANEMQFLGHFPQKHIMPGVLMLEALAQTVAVMLLSKEENKGKIGLFAGINKARFKRQVIPGDKLTLTCEVTKERMGIVFVN
;
A
#
# COMPACT_ATOMS: atom_id res chain seq x y z
N MET A 1 -11.54 4.61 11.54
CA MET A 1 -11.31 4.53 10.07
C MET A 1 -11.41 5.91 9.47
N LEU A 2 -10.35 6.34 8.79
CA LEU A 2 -10.33 7.65 8.12
C LEU A 2 -10.92 7.56 6.71
N TYR A 3 -10.45 6.59 5.92
CA TYR A 3 -10.95 6.34 4.56
C TYR A 3 -11.32 4.89 4.37
N ASN A 4 -12.47 4.64 3.73
CA ASN A 4 -12.85 3.30 3.28
C ASN A 4 -12.36 3.10 1.83
N SER A 5 -12.64 1.93 1.24
CA SER A 5 -12.15 1.61 -0.10
C SER A 5 -12.70 2.56 -1.18
N ASN A 6 -13.90 3.05 -1.03
CA ASN A 6 -14.48 4.00 -1.98
C ASN A 6 -13.75 5.34 -1.92
N ASP A 7 -13.40 5.78 -0.71
CA ASP A 7 -12.65 7.02 -0.52
C ASP A 7 -11.26 6.90 -1.12
N ILE A 8 -10.60 5.76 -0.91
CA ILE A 8 -9.25 5.51 -1.44
C ILE A 8 -9.25 5.58 -2.97
N GLN A 9 -10.26 5.02 -3.63
CA GLN A 9 -10.35 5.05 -5.09
C GLN A 9 -10.56 6.46 -5.64
N LYS A 10 -11.04 7.40 -4.84
CA LYS A 10 -11.15 8.80 -5.24
C LYS A 10 -9.82 9.53 -5.15
N ILE A 11 -8.85 8.96 -4.45
CA ILE A 11 -7.56 9.59 -4.15
C ILE A 11 -6.45 9.03 -5.05
N ILE A 12 -6.38 7.69 -5.20
CA ILE A 12 -5.34 7.05 -6.00
C ILE A 12 -5.95 6.40 -7.25
N PRO A 13 -5.17 6.29 -8.35
CA PRO A 13 -5.68 5.74 -9.61
C PRO A 13 -5.74 4.22 -9.67
N HIS A 14 -5.09 3.53 -8.73
CA HIS A 14 -5.02 2.07 -8.72
C HIS A 14 -6.40 1.42 -8.65
N ARG A 15 -6.58 0.31 -9.35
CA ARG A 15 -7.86 -0.42 -9.41
C ARG A 15 -7.60 -1.92 -9.35
N TYR A 16 -8.64 -2.68 -9.02
CA TYR A 16 -8.58 -4.14 -9.06
C TYR A 16 -7.94 -4.62 -10.37
N PRO A 17 -7.04 -5.59 -10.35
CA PRO A 17 -6.60 -6.37 -9.18
C PRO A 17 -5.38 -5.78 -8.46
N PHE A 18 -4.95 -4.58 -8.79
CA PHE A 18 -3.73 -3.97 -8.27
C PHE A 18 -3.96 -2.96 -7.16
N LEU A 19 -5.18 -2.76 -6.73
CA LEU A 19 -5.47 -1.94 -5.55
C LEU A 19 -5.26 -2.80 -4.30
N LEU A 20 -4.25 -2.48 -3.51
CA LEU A 20 -3.78 -3.32 -2.41
C LEU A 20 -3.96 -2.68 -1.02
N VAL A 21 -4.84 -1.70 -0.89
CA VAL A 21 -5.15 -1.06 0.39
C VAL A 21 -6.66 -1.03 0.55
N ASP A 22 -7.17 -1.60 1.63
CA ASP A 22 -8.61 -1.65 1.88
C ASP A 22 -9.10 -0.48 2.72
N ARG A 23 -8.27 -0.01 3.67
CA ARG A 23 -8.66 1.04 4.59
C ARG A 23 -7.46 1.89 4.95
N ILE A 24 -7.72 3.16 5.21
CA ILE A 24 -6.75 4.03 5.91
C ILE A 24 -7.33 4.28 7.29
N GLU A 25 -6.58 3.88 8.31
CA GLU A 25 -7.00 4.04 9.70
C GLU A 25 -6.72 5.45 10.19
N SER A 26 -5.53 5.99 9.90
CA SER A 26 -5.14 7.31 10.36
C SER A 26 -4.06 7.94 9.50
N ILE A 27 -4.06 9.27 9.45
CA ILE A 27 -2.97 10.09 8.91
C ILE A 27 -2.68 11.15 9.96
N GLU A 28 -1.45 11.14 10.49
CA GLU A 28 -1.00 12.10 11.49
C GLU A 28 0.34 12.68 11.08
N GLY A 29 0.35 13.93 10.64
CA GLY A 29 1.56 14.55 10.12
C GLY A 29 2.08 13.80 8.91
N ASN A 30 3.27 13.22 9.02
CA ASN A 30 3.92 12.47 7.94
C ASN A 30 3.73 10.95 8.07
N LYS A 31 2.88 10.50 9.00
CA LYS A 31 2.69 9.09 9.27
C LYS A 31 1.30 8.64 8.84
N VAL A 32 1.24 7.50 8.14
CA VAL A 32 0.00 6.89 7.68
C VAL A 32 -0.08 5.45 8.14
N VAL A 33 -1.27 5.04 8.56
CA VAL A 33 -1.57 3.65 8.92
C VAL A 33 -2.74 3.20 8.09
N GLY A 34 -2.51 2.18 7.27
CA GLY A 34 -3.55 1.55 6.48
C GLY A 34 -3.62 0.07 6.76
N SER A 35 -4.54 -0.60 6.11
CA SER A 35 -4.68 -2.04 6.25
C SER A 35 -5.18 -2.69 4.97
N LYS A 36 -4.84 -3.97 4.84
CA LYS A 36 -5.34 -4.84 3.78
C LYS A 36 -5.71 -6.19 4.37
N CYS A 37 -6.89 -6.68 4.05
CA CYS A 37 -7.31 -8.03 4.37
C CYS A 37 -6.88 -8.96 3.24
N ILE A 38 -6.21 -10.06 3.57
CA ILE A 38 -5.70 -11.01 2.59
C ILE A 38 -6.71 -12.13 2.41
N SER A 39 -7.13 -12.37 1.17
CA SER A 39 -8.13 -13.37 0.85
C SER A 39 -7.62 -14.34 -0.23
N ALA A 40 -8.04 -15.61 -0.14
CA ALA A 40 -7.65 -16.63 -1.09
C ALA A 40 -8.17 -16.37 -2.52
N ASN A 41 -9.18 -15.51 -2.68
CA ASN A 41 -9.74 -15.21 -4.00
C ASN A 41 -9.01 -14.07 -4.73
N GLU A 42 -7.83 -13.68 -4.26
CA GLU A 42 -7.02 -12.68 -4.95
C GLU A 42 -6.16 -13.32 -6.03
N MET A 43 -5.96 -12.60 -7.12
CA MET A 43 -5.34 -13.16 -8.33
C MET A 43 -3.89 -13.58 -8.17
N GLN A 44 -3.12 -12.93 -7.28
CA GLN A 44 -1.71 -13.25 -7.10
C GLN A 44 -1.49 -14.68 -6.60
N PHE A 45 -2.49 -15.28 -5.94
CA PHE A 45 -2.36 -16.64 -5.43
C PHE A 45 -2.54 -17.72 -6.50
N LEU A 46 -2.97 -17.35 -7.70
CA LEU A 46 -3.02 -18.29 -8.82
C LEU A 46 -1.62 -18.77 -9.19
N GLY A 47 -0.63 -17.91 -9.07
CA GLY A 47 0.74 -18.23 -9.41
C GLY A 47 1.72 -18.29 -8.24
N HIS A 48 1.34 -17.80 -7.06
CA HIS A 48 2.28 -17.67 -5.94
C HIS A 48 1.67 -18.20 -4.62
N PHE A 49 1.36 -19.45 -4.47
CA PHE A 49 1.57 -20.55 -5.40
C PHE A 49 0.28 -21.38 -5.47
N PRO A 50 0.00 -22.11 -6.56
CA PRO A 50 -1.26 -22.85 -6.70
C PRO A 50 -1.56 -23.81 -5.55
N GLN A 51 -0.52 -24.45 -4.99
CA GLN A 51 -0.68 -25.43 -3.92
C GLN A 51 -0.42 -24.87 -2.53
N LYS A 52 0.12 -23.65 -2.44
CA LYS A 52 0.42 -22.99 -1.17
C LYS A 52 0.39 -21.48 -1.37
N HIS A 53 -0.66 -20.85 -0.90
CA HIS A 53 -0.84 -19.41 -1.06
C HIS A 53 0.07 -18.62 -0.13
N ILE A 54 0.98 -17.86 -0.70
CA ILE A 54 1.88 -16.99 0.04
C ILE A 54 1.83 -15.60 -0.62
N MET A 55 1.59 -14.56 0.16
CA MET A 55 1.58 -13.18 -0.36
C MET A 55 2.97 -12.81 -0.86
N PRO A 56 3.12 -12.44 -2.15
CA PRO A 56 4.43 -12.00 -2.66
C PRO A 56 4.94 -10.78 -1.89
N GLY A 57 6.21 -10.84 -1.47
CA GLY A 57 6.82 -9.73 -0.72
C GLY A 57 6.81 -8.42 -1.50
N VAL A 58 7.03 -8.49 -2.81
CA VAL A 58 7.02 -7.30 -3.66
C VAL A 58 5.66 -6.61 -3.68
N LEU A 59 4.56 -7.38 -3.53
CA LEU A 59 3.21 -6.81 -3.45
C LEU A 59 2.95 -6.19 -2.08
N MET A 60 3.58 -6.68 -1.02
CA MET A 60 3.52 -6.01 0.29
C MET A 60 4.19 -4.65 0.22
N LEU A 61 5.32 -4.53 -0.49
CA LEU A 61 5.98 -3.25 -0.72
C LEU A 61 5.10 -2.32 -1.55
N GLU A 62 4.43 -2.85 -2.57
CA GLU A 62 3.50 -2.07 -3.37
C GLU A 62 2.33 -1.57 -2.51
N ALA A 63 1.79 -2.41 -1.62
CA ALA A 63 0.72 -2.01 -0.71
C ALA A 63 1.16 -0.87 0.20
N LEU A 64 2.39 -0.91 0.71
CA LEU A 64 2.96 0.18 1.50
C LEU A 64 3.08 1.45 0.66
N ALA A 65 3.56 1.34 -0.58
CA ALA A 65 3.69 2.48 -1.48
C ALA A 65 2.32 3.11 -1.78
N GLN A 66 1.29 2.29 -1.99
CA GLN A 66 -0.06 2.79 -2.22
C GLN A 66 -0.61 3.50 -0.98
N THR A 67 -0.33 2.97 0.21
CA THR A 67 -0.73 3.60 1.47
C THR A 67 -0.13 5.01 1.59
N VAL A 68 1.16 5.14 1.27
CA VAL A 68 1.83 6.45 1.25
C VAL A 68 1.21 7.36 0.18
N ALA A 69 0.92 6.80 -0.99
CA ALA A 69 0.30 7.56 -2.08
C ALA A 69 -1.06 8.15 -1.66
N VAL A 70 -1.86 7.39 -0.92
CA VAL A 70 -3.13 7.91 -0.39
C VAL A 70 -2.88 9.13 0.49
N MET A 71 -1.91 9.04 1.40
CA MET A 71 -1.59 10.17 2.28
C MET A 71 -1.16 11.38 1.48
N LEU A 72 -0.24 11.21 0.53
CA LEU A 72 0.32 12.32 -0.24
C LEU A 72 -0.72 12.93 -1.18
N LEU A 73 -1.49 12.11 -1.87
CA LEU A 73 -2.45 12.58 -2.88
C LEU A 73 -3.76 13.08 -2.27
N SER A 74 -3.98 12.82 -0.99
CA SER A 74 -5.11 13.42 -0.27
C SER A 74 -4.89 14.89 0.04
N LYS A 75 -3.64 15.36 -0.04
CA LYS A 75 -3.31 16.77 0.13
C LYS A 75 -3.73 17.55 -1.11
N GLU A 76 -4.31 18.73 -0.90
CA GLU A 76 -4.82 19.56 -1.99
C GLU A 76 -3.75 19.89 -3.04
N GLU A 77 -2.53 20.17 -2.60
CA GLU A 77 -1.41 20.51 -3.47
C GLU A 77 -0.96 19.36 -4.39
N ASN A 78 -1.28 18.12 -4.04
CA ASN A 78 -0.88 16.94 -4.81
C ASN A 78 -2.02 16.30 -5.58
N LYS A 79 -3.22 16.84 -5.49
CA LYS A 79 -4.41 16.26 -6.08
C LYS A 79 -4.27 16.07 -7.59
N GLY A 80 -4.57 14.86 -8.06
CA GLY A 80 -4.51 14.52 -9.48
C GLY A 80 -3.14 14.07 -9.98
N LYS A 81 -2.10 14.09 -9.14
CA LYS A 81 -0.78 13.58 -9.52
C LYS A 81 -0.75 12.06 -9.50
N ILE A 82 0.21 11.47 -10.21
CA ILE A 82 0.43 10.02 -10.23
C ILE A 82 1.78 9.74 -9.60
N GLY A 83 1.81 8.82 -8.62
CA GLY A 83 3.04 8.41 -7.97
C GLY A 83 3.63 7.16 -8.62
N LEU A 84 4.92 7.16 -8.86
CA LEU A 84 5.65 6.01 -9.40
C LEU A 84 6.67 5.51 -8.38
N PHE A 85 6.79 4.19 -8.29
CA PHE A 85 7.75 3.53 -7.41
C PHE A 85 9.13 3.59 -8.10
N ALA A 86 10.07 4.34 -7.53
CA ALA A 86 11.38 4.56 -8.16
C ALA A 86 12.45 3.56 -7.71
N GLY A 87 12.37 3.05 -6.49
CA GLY A 87 13.36 2.10 -6.03
C GLY A 87 13.23 1.71 -4.57
N ILE A 88 13.98 0.67 -4.21
CA ILE A 88 14.03 0.12 -2.87
C ILE A 88 15.48 -0.10 -2.52
N ASN A 89 15.96 0.49 -1.40
CA ASN A 89 17.33 0.27 -0.96
C ASN A 89 17.48 -1.04 -0.20
N LYS A 90 16.51 -1.38 0.61
CA LYS A 90 16.58 -2.57 1.44
C LYS A 90 15.18 -3.02 1.84
N ALA A 91 14.92 -4.32 1.69
CA ALA A 91 13.68 -4.92 2.16
C ALA A 91 13.98 -6.27 2.81
N ARG A 92 13.24 -6.60 3.86
CA ARG A 92 13.42 -7.87 4.57
C ARG A 92 12.05 -8.41 4.96
N PHE A 93 11.78 -9.66 4.59
CA PHE A 93 10.51 -10.33 4.86
C PHE A 93 10.74 -11.44 5.89
N LYS A 94 10.32 -11.20 7.14
CA LYS A 94 10.60 -12.08 8.26
C LYS A 94 9.54 -13.14 8.50
N ARG A 95 8.36 -12.97 7.91
CA ARG A 95 7.23 -13.88 8.09
C ARG A 95 6.39 -13.95 6.83
N GLN A 96 5.87 -15.14 6.54
CA GLN A 96 4.95 -15.33 5.43
C GLN A 96 3.59 -14.72 5.76
N VAL A 97 2.95 -14.14 4.75
CA VAL A 97 1.59 -13.62 4.83
C VAL A 97 0.72 -14.52 3.96
N ILE A 98 -0.36 -15.01 4.52
CA ILE A 98 -1.25 -15.97 3.87
C ILE A 98 -2.69 -15.48 3.91
N PRO A 99 -3.59 -16.05 3.08
CA PRO A 99 -5.01 -15.75 3.16
C PRO A 99 -5.56 -15.91 4.58
N GLY A 100 -6.39 -14.98 5.01
CA GLY A 100 -6.91 -14.91 6.36
C GLY A 100 -6.18 -13.90 7.23
N ASP A 101 -4.96 -13.48 6.84
CA ASP A 101 -4.21 -12.49 7.59
C ASP A 101 -4.73 -11.07 7.30
N LYS A 102 -4.50 -10.18 8.25
CA LYS A 102 -4.70 -8.74 8.06
C LYS A 102 -3.35 -8.06 8.12
N LEU A 103 -2.98 -7.36 7.06
CA LEU A 103 -1.77 -6.56 7.02
C LEU A 103 -2.04 -5.18 7.59
N THR A 104 -1.24 -4.76 8.55
CA THR A 104 -1.20 -3.37 9.00
C THR A 104 -0.05 -2.69 8.28
N LEU A 105 -0.37 -1.63 7.55
CA LEU A 105 0.57 -0.93 6.66
C LEU A 105 0.91 0.42 7.28
N THR A 106 2.05 0.50 7.95
CA THR A 106 2.50 1.70 8.64
C THR A 106 3.69 2.30 7.91
N CYS A 107 3.57 3.56 7.52
CA CYS A 107 4.62 4.27 6.81
C CYS A 107 4.79 5.69 7.34
N GLU A 108 6.02 6.18 7.28
CA GLU A 108 6.34 7.55 7.66
C GLU A 108 7.21 8.18 6.57
N VAL A 109 6.81 9.35 6.09
CA VAL A 109 7.62 10.11 5.13
C VAL A 109 8.75 10.79 5.89
N THR A 110 9.98 10.45 5.54
CA THR A 110 11.16 11.02 6.20
C THR A 110 11.69 12.24 5.47
N LYS A 111 11.41 12.36 4.17
CA LYS A 111 12.04 13.36 3.33
C LYS A 111 11.27 13.53 2.03
N GLU A 112 11.14 14.75 1.57
CA GLU A 112 10.61 15.07 0.24
C GLU A 112 11.55 16.04 -0.45
N ARG A 113 11.97 15.71 -1.68
CA ARG A 113 12.98 16.50 -2.38
C ARG A 113 12.80 16.37 -3.88
N MET A 114 12.55 17.50 -4.56
CA MET A 114 12.41 17.56 -6.01
C MET A 114 11.35 16.57 -6.54
N GLY A 115 10.23 16.43 -5.83
CA GLY A 115 9.17 15.51 -6.21
C GLY A 115 9.43 14.05 -5.83
N ILE A 116 10.56 13.75 -5.19
CA ILE A 116 10.90 12.41 -4.71
C ILE A 116 10.62 12.34 -3.21
N VAL A 117 9.89 11.30 -2.80
CA VAL A 117 9.51 11.10 -1.40
C VAL A 117 10.25 9.88 -0.87
N PHE A 118 10.90 10.05 0.30
CA PHE A 118 11.59 8.97 1.00
C PHE A 118 10.72 8.51 2.16
N VAL A 119 10.58 7.18 2.30
CA VAL A 119 9.65 6.56 3.23
C VAL A 119 10.35 5.51 4.08
N ASN A 120 9.92 5.44 5.31
CA ASN A 120 10.37 4.43 6.27
C ASN A 120 9.21 3.53 6.65
#